data_bb44915f46e678bb753a13583ddca596
#
_entry.id   bb44915f46e678bb753a13583ddca596
#
_cell.length_a   1.000
_cell.length_b   1.000
_cell.length_c   1.000
_cell.angle_alpha   90.00
_cell.angle_beta   90.00
_cell.angle_gamma   90.00
#
_symmetry.space_group_name_H-M   'P 1'
#
loop_
_entity.id
_entity.type
_entity.pdbx_description
1 polymer ?
#
loop_
_entity_poly.entity_id
_entity_poly.type
_entity_poly.pdbx_seq_one_letter_code
_entity_poly.pdbx_strand_id
1 'polypeptide(L)'
;FSFRLFGNLDKTQADAWDINQGHQSERTGIYADTLPAGREGVKNKNIDGLVRWEFAPMQSLEFEAGYSRQGNLYAGDTQNTNSNDLVKENYGKETNRLYRNTYSVTWNGAWDNGVTTSNWAQYERTRNSRKGEGLAGGTEGIFNSNQFTDIDLADVMLHSEVSIPFDYLVNQNLTLGSEWNQQRMKDNASNTQAL
;
A
#
# COMPACT_ATOMS: atom_id res chain seq x y z
N PHE A 1 14.60 -23.48 13.32
CA PHE A 1 14.62 -22.64 12.13
C PHE A 1 13.48 -23.01 11.21
N SER A 2 12.64 -22.04 10.83
CA SER A 2 11.57 -22.21 9.87
C SER A 2 11.49 -21.01 8.91
N PHE A 3 10.91 -21.22 7.75
CA PHE A 3 10.69 -20.15 6.79
C PHE A 3 9.37 -20.32 6.05
N ARG A 4 8.84 -19.21 5.54
CA ARG A 4 7.67 -19.17 4.67
C ARG A 4 7.98 -18.23 3.51
N LEU A 5 7.60 -18.62 2.31
CA LEU A 5 7.63 -17.78 1.12
C LEU A 5 6.26 -17.82 0.47
N PHE A 6 5.72 -16.66 0.15
CA PHE A 6 4.45 -16.52 -0.55
C PHE A 6 4.62 -15.59 -1.75
N GLY A 7 3.95 -15.87 -2.85
CA GLY A 7 3.92 -15.01 -4.02
C GLY A 7 2.57 -15.08 -4.72
N ASN A 8 2.11 -13.96 -5.23
CA ASN A 8 0.89 -13.85 -6.03
C ASN A 8 1.12 -12.93 -7.23
N LEU A 9 0.52 -13.31 -8.35
CA LEU A 9 0.47 -12.52 -9.57
C LEU A 9 -0.97 -12.54 -10.09
N ASP A 10 -1.57 -11.36 -10.21
CA ASP A 10 -2.90 -11.18 -10.77
C ASP A 10 -2.84 -10.16 -11.90
N LYS A 11 -3.51 -10.47 -13.00
CA LYS A 11 -3.60 -9.60 -14.16
C LYS A 11 -4.98 -9.72 -14.81
N THR A 12 -5.69 -8.60 -14.84
CA THR A 12 -6.96 -8.46 -15.56
C THR A 12 -6.80 -7.35 -16.60
N GLN A 13 -7.35 -7.55 -17.79
CA GLN A 13 -7.35 -6.51 -18.81
C GLN A 13 -8.45 -5.47 -18.53
N ALA A 14 -8.24 -4.25 -19.00
CA ALA A 14 -9.30 -3.25 -19.04
C ALA A 14 -10.41 -3.67 -20.00
N ASP A 15 -11.63 -3.21 -19.78
CA ASP A 15 -12.74 -3.37 -20.72
C ASP A 15 -12.39 -2.75 -22.08
N ALA A 16 -13.05 -3.22 -23.14
CA ALA A 16 -12.78 -2.73 -24.48
C ALA A 16 -13.00 -1.21 -24.59
N TRP A 17 -12.19 -0.54 -25.39
CA TRP A 17 -12.22 0.89 -25.63
C TRP A 17 -13.62 1.42 -25.98
N ASP A 18 -14.36 0.68 -26.77
CA ASP A 18 -15.65 1.08 -27.33
C ASP A 18 -16.87 0.57 -26.54
N ILE A 19 -16.65 -0.03 -25.38
CA ILE A 19 -17.75 -0.61 -24.58
C ILE A 19 -18.82 0.43 -24.19
N ASN A 20 -18.39 1.68 -24.03
CA ASN A 20 -19.24 2.83 -23.71
C ASN A 20 -18.98 3.99 -24.68
N GLN A 21 -19.29 3.82 -25.93
CA GLN A 21 -18.98 4.82 -26.97
C GLN A 21 -19.49 6.23 -26.66
N GLY A 22 -20.71 6.35 -26.16
CA GLY A 22 -21.29 7.66 -25.78
C GLY A 22 -20.52 8.35 -24.67
N HIS A 23 -19.83 7.59 -23.83
CA HIS A 23 -18.97 8.10 -22.78
C HIS A 23 -17.57 8.49 -23.27
N GLN A 24 -17.03 7.74 -24.21
CA GLN A 24 -15.64 7.89 -24.67
C GLN A 24 -15.50 8.76 -25.93
N SER A 25 -16.58 8.99 -26.71
CA SER A 25 -16.50 9.68 -27.98
C SER A 25 -16.46 11.20 -27.84
N GLU A 26 -17.47 11.77 -27.22
CA GLU A 26 -17.56 13.22 -27.05
C GLU A 26 -18.31 13.55 -25.75
N ARG A 27 -17.73 14.44 -24.98
CA ARG A 27 -18.36 14.99 -23.80
C ARG A 27 -18.86 16.37 -24.12
N THR A 28 -20.09 16.45 -24.52
CA THR A 28 -20.75 17.72 -24.77
C THR A 28 -21.86 17.96 -23.78
N GLY A 29 -21.66 18.93 -22.90
CA GLY A 29 -22.67 19.41 -21.98
C GLY A 29 -23.06 18.42 -20.87
N ILE A 30 -24.29 18.56 -20.38
CA ILE A 30 -24.82 17.82 -19.23
C ILE A 30 -25.06 16.33 -19.45
N TYR A 31 -24.95 15.86 -20.66
CA TYR A 31 -25.20 14.46 -21.02
C TYR A 31 -23.93 13.58 -21.03
N ALA A 32 -22.79 14.18 -20.81
CA ALA A 32 -21.50 13.50 -20.94
C ALA A 32 -21.33 12.31 -19.99
N ASP A 33 -21.93 12.35 -18.82
CA ASP A 33 -21.70 11.39 -17.74
C ASP A 33 -22.90 10.46 -17.48
N THR A 34 -23.74 10.24 -18.48
CA THR A 34 -24.92 9.37 -18.35
C THR A 34 -24.59 7.88 -18.46
N LEU A 35 -23.44 7.54 -19.03
CA LEU A 35 -22.99 6.17 -19.21
C LEU A 35 -21.81 5.86 -18.27
N PRO A 36 -21.80 4.69 -17.64
CA PRO A 36 -20.69 4.29 -16.80
C PRO A 36 -19.41 4.08 -17.64
N ALA A 37 -18.27 4.40 -17.06
CA ALA A 37 -16.97 4.04 -17.63
C ALA A 37 -16.82 2.53 -17.74
N GLY A 38 -15.97 2.05 -18.64
CA GLY A 38 -15.51 0.69 -18.64
C GLY A 38 -14.72 0.37 -17.35
N ARG A 39 -14.64 -0.91 -17.00
CA ARG A 39 -13.87 -1.34 -15.83
C ARG A 39 -12.38 -1.29 -16.13
N GLU A 40 -11.63 -0.74 -15.20
CA GLU A 40 -10.18 -0.79 -15.25
C GLU A 40 -9.66 -2.22 -15.14
N GLY A 41 -8.56 -2.48 -15.80
CA GLY A 41 -7.78 -3.68 -15.58
C GLY A 41 -6.84 -3.52 -14.39
N VAL A 42 -6.30 -4.62 -13.91
CA VAL A 42 -5.34 -4.63 -12.80
C VAL A 42 -4.09 -5.42 -13.15
N LYS A 43 -3.00 -5.07 -12.49
CA LYS A 43 -1.71 -5.74 -12.58
C LYS A 43 -1.07 -5.78 -11.20
N ASN A 44 -1.31 -6.86 -10.47
CA ASN A 44 -0.87 -6.99 -9.09
C ASN A 44 0.25 -8.03 -8.97
N LYS A 45 1.25 -7.72 -8.17
CA LYS A 45 2.36 -8.61 -7.83
C LYS A 45 2.64 -8.49 -6.35
N ASN A 46 2.71 -9.61 -5.67
CA ASN A 46 3.09 -9.67 -4.26
C ASN A 46 4.14 -10.76 -4.07
N ILE A 47 5.08 -10.49 -3.21
CA ILE A 47 6.01 -11.49 -2.69
C ILE A 47 6.30 -11.16 -1.25
N ASP A 48 6.20 -12.14 -0.38
CA ASP A 48 6.52 -12.03 1.03
C ASP A 48 7.35 -13.21 1.49
N GLY A 49 8.31 -12.96 2.35
CA GLY A 49 9.15 -13.96 2.99
C GLY A 49 9.23 -13.73 4.49
N LEU A 50 9.18 -14.82 5.25
CA LEU A 50 9.38 -14.84 6.69
C LEU A 50 10.40 -15.91 7.02
N VAL A 51 11.32 -15.56 7.90
CA VAL A 51 12.31 -16.47 8.49
C VAL A 51 12.21 -16.34 10.00
N ARG A 52 12.02 -17.48 10.68
CA ARG A 52 12.05 -17.57 12.14
C ARG A 52 13.25 -18.41 12.59
N TRP A 53 14.00 -17.86 13.51
CA TRP A 53 15.13 -18.49 14.12
C TRP A 53 14.97 -18.57 15.64
N GLU A 54 14.90 -19.79 16.16
CA GLU A 54 14.96 -20.08 17.60
C GLU A 54 16.40 -20.25 17.99
N PHE A 55 17.01 -19.20 18.52
CA PHE A 55 18.44 -19.16 18.84
C PHE A 55 18.76 -19.67 20.25
N ALA A 56 17.73 -19.75 21.11
CA ALA A 56 17.81 -20.32 22.44
C ALA A 56 16.42 -20.90 22.83
N PRO A 57 16.31 -21.74 23.88
CA PRO A 57 15.02 -22.17 24.40
C PRO A 57 14.10 -21.00 24.69
N MET A 58 12.89 -21.05 24.17
CA MET A 58 11.85 -20.02 24.30
C MET A 58 12.25 -18.62 23.84
N GLN A 59 13.28 -18.51 22.99
CA GLN A 59 13.75 -17.25 22.39
C GLN A 59 13.72 -17.36 20.87
N SER A 60 13.02 -16.45 20.21
CA SER A 60 12.96 -16.45 18.75
C SER A 60 13.12 -15.06 18.15
N LEU A 61 13.77 -15.02 17.00
CA LEU A 61 13.79 -13.88 16.09
C LEU A 61 13.03 -14.24 14.83
N GLU A 62 12.15 -13.33 14.40
CA GLU A 62 11.46 -13.42 13.13
C GLU A 62 11.86 -12.22 12.27
N PHE A 63 12.21 -12.51 11.02
CA PHE A 63 12.49 -11.52 10.00
C PHE A 63 11.45 -11.66 8.90
N GLU A 64 10.76 -10.59 8.57
CA GLU A 64 9.80 -10.57 7.48
C GLU A 64 10.16 -9.48 6.48
N ALA A 65 10.04 -9.80 5.19
CA ALA A 65 10.19 -8.86 4.10
C ALA A 65 9.09 -9.08 3.08
N GLY A 66 8.41 -8.00 2.70
CA GLY A 66 7.32 -8.01 1.75
C GLY A 66 7.52 -6.94 0.67
N TYR A 67 7.12 -7.28 -0.54
CA TYR A 67 6.99 -6.36 -1.66
C TYR A 67 5.65 -6.56 -2.33
N SER A 68 4.91 -5.49 -2.54
CA SER A 68 3.73 -5.50 -3.38
C SER A 68 3.76 -4.37 -4.40
N ARG A 69 3.20 -4.64 -5.55
CA ARG A 69 2.94 -3.66 -6.59
C ARG A 69 1.54 -3.87 -7.14
N GLN A 70 0.74 -2.82 -7.11
CA GLN A 70 -0.57 -2.79 -7.74
C GLN A 70 -0.54 -1.77 -8.86
N GLY A 71 -1.16 -2.08 -9.99
CA GLY A 71 -1.27 -1.18 -11.12
C GLY A 71 -2.67 -1.24 -11.69
N ASN A 72 -3.25 -0.07 -11.99
CA ASN A 72 -4.53 0.02 -12.69
C ASN A 72 -4.29 0.31 -14.17
N LEU A 73 -4.98 -0.44 -15.03
CA LEU A 73 -4.98 -0.25 -16.48
C LEU A 73 -6.19 0.57 -16.86
N TYR A 74 -5.95 1.72 -17.44
CA TYR A 74 -6.97 2.70 -17.75
C TYR A 74 -7.98 2.20 -18.79
N ALA A 75 -9.27 2.33 -18.51
CA ALA A 75 -10.36 1.93 -19.41
C ALA A 75 -11.22 3.09 -19.90
N GLY A 76 -11.00 4.28 -19.36
CA GLY A 76 -11.84 5.47 -19.61
C GLY A 76 -12.37 6.01 -18.29
N ASP A 77 -12.84 7.24 -18.32
CA ASP A 77 -13.29 7.97 -17.13
C ASP A 77 -14.50 8.83 -17.44
N THR A 78 -15.53 8.73 -16.61
CA THR A 78 -16.76 9.53 -16.73
C THR A 78 -16.54 11.01 -16.48
N GLN A 79 -15.55 11.35 -15.68
CA GLN A 79 -15.27 12.73 -15.28
C GLN A 79 -14.18 13.40 -16.11
N ASN A 80 -13.59 12.67 -17.04
CA ASN A 80 -12.55 13.22 -17.89
C ASN A 80 -13.13 14.23 -18.88
N THR A 81 -12.79 15.50 -18.66
CA THR A 81 -13.16 16.62 -19.53
C THR A 81 -12.15 16.90 -20.63
N ASN A 82 -11.06 16.15 -20.68
CA ASN A 82 -10.02 16.28 -21.69
C ASN A 82 -10.47 15.74 -23.05
N SER A 83 -9.67 16.01 -24.06
CA SER A 83 -9.92 15.51 -25.41
C SER A 83 -9.93 13.98 -25.43
N ASN A 84 -10.71 13.42 -26.33
CA ASN A 84 -10.79 12.00 -26.55
C ASN A 84 -9.45 11.35 -26.89
N ASP A 85 -8.52 12.13 -27.43
CA ASP A 85 -7.19 11.64 -27.77
C ASP A 85 -6.40 11.21 -26.55
N LEU A 86 -6.49 11.93 -25.43
CA LEU A 86 -5.82 11.54 -24.19
C LEU A 86 -6.40 10.25 -23.60
N VAL A 87 -7.72 10.10 -23.63
CA VAL A 87 -8.39 8.87 -23.18
C VAL A 87 -7.97 7.70 -24.03
N LYS A 88 -8.02 7.82 -25.34
CA LYS A 88 -7.63 6.80 -26.30
C LYS A 88 -6.15 6.46 -26.21
N GLU A 89 -5.29 7.46 -26.08
CA GLU A 89 -3.86 7.27 -25.94
C GLU A 89 -3.48 6.47 -24.70
N ASN A 90 -4.21 6.64 -23.60
CA ASN A 90 -3.90 6.00 -22.32
C ASN A 90 -4.65 4.70 -22.07
N TYR A 91 -5.60 4.34 -22.93
CA TYR A 91 -6.33 3.08 -22.82
C TYR A 91 -5.37 1.87 -22.74
N GLY A 92 -5.65 1.00 -21.76
CA GLY A 92 -4.85 -0.20 -21.50
C GLY A 92 -3.46 0.06 -20.93
N LYS A 93 -3.07 1.33 -20.70
CA LYS A 93 -1.80 1.67 -20.04
C LYS A 93 -1.98 1.78 -18.54
N GLU A 94 -0.93 1.53 -17.79
CA GLU A 94 -0.94 1.76 -16.34
C GLU A 94 -0.90 3.24 -16.04
N THR A 95 -1.97 3.75 -15.42
CA THR A 95 -2.12 5.16 -15.04
C THR A 95 -2.00 5.40 -13.54
N ASN A 96 -2.18 4.36 -12.75
CA ASN A 96 -2.00 4.39 -11.30
C ASN A 96 -1.16 3.19 -10.86
N ARG A 97 -0.16 3.44 -10.02
CA ARG A 97 0.74 2.41 -9.49
C ARG A 97 0.95 2.64 -8.00
N LEU A 98 0.73 1.60 -7.23
CA LEU A 98 1.02 1.57 -5.81
C LEU A 98 2.14 0.56 -5.55
N TYR A 99 3.20 1.01 -4.92
CA TYR A 99 4.33 0.17 -4.51
C TYR A 99 4.39 0.17 -2.99
N ARG A 100 4.57 -0.99 -2.39
CA ARG A 100 4.76 -1.12 -0.95
C ARG A 100 5.93 -2.07 -0.67
N ASN A 101 6.82 -1.63 0.18
CA ASN A 101 7.89 -2.46 0.76
C ASN A 101 7.71 -2.46 2.26
N THR A 102 7.75 -3.64 2.86
CA THR A 102 7.62 -3.84 4.30
C THR A 102 8.76 -4.70 4.80
N TYR A 103 9.39 -4.29 5.87
CA TYR A 103 10.43 -5.05 6.55
C TYR A 103 10.16 -5.02 8.04
N SER A 104 10.24 -6.17 8.68
CA SER A 104 10.09 -6.24 10.13
C SER A 104 11.07 -7.22 10.75
N VAL A 105 11.41 -6.96 12.00
CA VAL A 105 12.10 -7.87 12.87
C VAL A 105 11.34 -7.94 14.19
N THR A 106 11.08 -9.16 14.66
CA THR A 106 10.37 -9.42 15.92
C THR A 106 11.22 -10.33 16.78
N TRP A 107 11.45 -9.94 18.01
CA TRP A 107 12.06 -10.78 19.04
C TRP A 107 11.00 -11.12 20.10
N ASN A 108 10.72 -12.41 20.24
CA ASN A 108 9.85 -12.94 21.28
C ASN A 108 10.71 -13.77 22.24
N GLY A 109 10.56 -13.48 23.53
CA GLY A 109 11.28 -14.17 24.58
C GLY A 109 10.35 -14.59 25.70
N ALA A 110 10.63 -15.78 26.25
CA ALA A 110 10.02 -16.23 27.50
C ALA A 110 11.12 -16.79 28.40
N TRP A 111 10.95 -16.62 29.70
CA TRP A 111 11.89 -17.06 30.72
C TRP A 111 11.22 -18.03 31.69
N ASP A 112 12.02 -18.84 32.39
CA ASP A 112 11.53 -19.86 33.34
C ASP A 112 10.71 -19.28 34.48
N ASN A 113 10.90 -18.01 34.83
CA ASN A 113 10.11 -17.30 35.81
C ASN A 113 8.75 -16.81 35.31
N GLY A 114 8.37 -17.19 34.08
CA GLY A 114 7.12 -16.81 33.44
C GLY A 114 7.09 -15.41 32.82
N VAL A 115 8.18 -14.64 32.92
CA VAL A 115 8.29 -13.35 32.24
C VAL A 115 8.30 -13.58 30.72
N THR A 116 7.57 -12.77 29.98
CA THR A 116 7.59 -12.78 28.52
C THR A 116 7.88 -11.39 27.98
N THR A 117 8.51 -11.33 26.82
CA THR A 117 8.76 -10.09 26.10
C THR A 117 8.38 -10.24 24.63
N SER A 118 7.89 -9.15 24.06
CA SER A 118 7.68 -9.01 22.62
C SER A 118 8.21 -7.65 22.19
N ASN A 119 9.19 -7.67 21.30
CA ASN A 119 9.81 -6.46 20.78
C ASN A 119 9.86 -6.55 19.28
N TRP A 120 9.41 -5.50 18.59
CA TRP A 120 9.49 -5.48 17.15
C TRP A 120 9.81 -4.09 16.61
N ALA A 121 10.45 -4.09 15.46
CA ALA A 121 10.71 -2.92 14.65
C ALA A 121 10.20 -3.19 13.25
N GLN A 122 9.49 -2.22 12.67
CA GLN A 122 8.96 -2.29 11.32
C GLN A 122 9.32 -1.02 10.55
N TYR A 123 9.66 -1.21 9.30
CA TYR A 123 9.77 -0.17 8.30
C TYR A 123 8.83 -0.47 7.14
N GLU A 124 7.99 0.49 6.80
CA GLU A 124 7.14 0.42 5.61
C GLU A 124 7.41 1.64 4.72
N ARG A 125 7.48 1.43 3.43
CA ARG A 125 7.47 2.49 2.44
C ARG A 125 6.42 2.21 1.39
N THR A 126 5.50 3.16 1.23
CA THR A 126 4.48 3.15 0.19
C THR A 126 4.73 4.30 -0.78
N ARG A 127 4.74 4.02 -2.07
CA ARG A 127 4.75 5.03 -3.12
C ARG A 127 3.53 4.87 -4.01
N ASN A 128 2.75 5.92 -4.12
CA ASN A 128 1.66 6.02 -5.10
C ASN A 128 2.12 6.92 -6.24
N SER A 129 2.02 6.41 -7.46
CA SER A 129 2.39 7.08 -8.69
C SER A 129 1.17 7.16 -9.60
N ARG A 130 0.67 8.35 -9.88
CA ARG A 130 -0.53 8.60 -10.68
C ARG A 130 -0.21 9.43 -11.90
N LYS A 131 -0.74 9.04 -13.05
CA LYS A 131 -0.51 9.71 -14.31
C LYS A 131 -1.55 10.79 -14.56
N GLY A 132 -1.07 12.00 -14.81
CA GLY A 132 -1.89 13.10 -15.27
C GLY A 132 -2.91 13.64 -14.29
N GLU A 133 -2.95 13.13 -13.04
CA GLU A 133 -3.82 13.69 -12.02
C GLU A 133 -3.23 14.99 -11.48
N GLY A 134 -4.09 15.99 -11.39
CA GLY A 134 -3.77 17.23 -10.73
C GLY A 134 -3.65 17.08 -9.21
N LEU A 135 -3.67 18.18 -8.53
CA LEU A 135 -3.63 18.27 -7.06
C LEU A 135 -4.74 17.44 -6.42
N ALA A 136 -4.47 16.92 -5.24
CA ALA A 136 -5.47 16.26 -4.41
C ALA A 136 -6.72 17.16 -4.26
N GLY A 137 -7.88 16.65 -4.63
CA GLY A 137 -9.13 17.42 -4.69
C GLY A 137 -9.46 18.02 -6.05
N GLY A 138 -8.65 17.79 -7.08
CA GLY A 138 -9.00 18.09 -8.46
C GLY A 138 -10.04 17.12 -9.02
N THR A 139 -10.54 17.41 -10.21
CA THR A 139 -11.42 16.50 -10.95
C THR A 139 -10.66 15.23 -11.27
N GLU A 140 -11.33 14.08 -11.15
CA GLU A 140 -10.74 12.78 -11.50
C GLU A 140 -10.48 12.69 -13.01
N GLY A 141 -9.49 11.86 -13.37
CA GLY A 141 -9.14 11.58 -14.75
C GLY A 141 -7.77 12.04 -15.19
N ILE A 142 -7.47 11.85 -16.45
CA ILE A 142 -6.19 12.21 -17.06
C ILE A 142 -6.32 13.59 -17.71
N PHE A 143 -5.64 14.56 -17.14
CA PHE A 143 -5.68 15.93 -17.63
C PHE A 143 -4.56 16.25 -18.65
N ASN A 144 -3.87 17.33 -18.42
CA ASN A 144 -3.03 17.99 -19.39
C ASN A 144 -1.63 17.40 -19.60
N SER A 145 -1.25 16.40 -18.84
CA SER A 145 0.11 15.85 -18.97
C SER A 145 0.14 14.33 -18.88
N ASN A 146 1.03 13.74 -19.66
CA ASN A 146 1.37 12.34 -19.57
C ASN A 146 2.41 12.05 -18.46
N GLN A 147 2.65 13.00 -17.57
CA GLN A 147 3.60 12.87 -16.47
C GLN A 147 2.97 12.18 -15.26
N PHE A 148 3.80 11.50 -14.49
CA PHE A 148 3.41 10.91 -13.22
C PHE A 148 3.66 11.90 -12.09
N THR A 149 2.71 11.95 -11.15
CA THR A 149 2.89 12.56 -9.83
C THR A 149 3.07 11.47 -8.80
N ASP A 150 4.03 11.64 -7.89
CA ASP A 150 4.38 10.64 -6.90
C ASP A 150 4.13 11.16 -5.49
N ILE A 151 3.49 10.33 -4.67
CA ILE A 151 3.39 10.51 -3.22
C ILE A 151 4.15 9.36 -2.57
N ASP A 152 5.16 9.69 -1.79
CA ASP A 152 5.95 8.76 -1.00
C ASP A 152 5.59 8.89 0.48
N LEU A 153 5.26 7.76 1.12
CA LEU A 153 5.04 7.64 2.55
C LEU A 153 6.04 6.62 3.11
N ALA A 154 6.79 7.02 4.11
CA ALA A 154 7.66 6.12 4.87
C ALA A 154 7.26 6.14 6.33
N ASP A 155 7.19 4.97 6.93
CA ASP A 155 6.77 4.74 8.31
C ASP A 155 7.78 3.84 9.01
N VAL A 156 8.21 4.25 10.21
CA VAL A 156 9.06 3.48 11.11
C VAL A 156 8.31 3.30 12.43
N MET A 157 8.12 2.07 12.84
CA MET A 157 7.46 1.73 14.08
C MET A 157 8.39 0.86 14.94
N LEU A 158 8.45 1.20 16.23
CA LEU A 158 9.16 0.43 17.26
C LEU A 158 8.18 0.09 18.36
N HIS A 159 8.19 -1.15 18.81
CA HIS A 159 7.36 -1.63 19.92
C HIS A 159 8.18 -2.46 20.86
N SER A 160 7.93 -2.28 22.15
CA SER A 160 8.52 -3.08 23.20
C SER A 160 7.49 -3.36 24.29
N GLU A 161 7.34 -4.62 24.64
CA GLU A 161 6.41 -5.07 25.68
C GLU A 161 7.08 -6.11 26.57
N VAL A 162 6.83 -6.02 27.86
CA VAL A 162 7.19 -7.03 28.86
C VAL A 162 5.99 -7.38 29.72
N SER A 163 5.76 -8.66 29.94
CA SER A 163 4.70 -9.18 30.77
C SER A 163 5.33 -9.98 31.94
N ILE A 164 5.00 -9.60 33.15
CA ILE A 164 5.60 -10.10 34.40
C ILE A 164 4.50 -10.72 35.25
N PRO A 165 4.43 -12.05 35.38
CA PRO A 165 3.54 -12.70 36.32
C PRO A 165 4.05 -12.52 37.75
N PHE A 166 3.14 -12.29 38.67
CA PHE A 166 3.44 -12.24 40.12
C PHE A 166 2.24 -12.68 40.95
N ASP A 167 2.52 -13.22 42.12
CA ASP A 167 1.53 -13.71 43.07
C ASP A 167 1.47 -12.74 44.24
N TYR A 168 0.34 -12.03 44.34
CA TYR A 168 0.02 -11.20 45.51
C TYR A 168 -1.47 -11.29 45.78
N LEU A 169 -1.86 -12.05 46.81
CA LEU A 169 -3.24 -12.41 47.16
C LEU A 169 -3.96 -13.29 46.14
N VAL A 170 -3.75 -13.03 44.85
CA VAL A 170 -4.20 -13.81 43.66
C VAL A 170 -3.13 -13.74 42.59
N ASN A 171 -3.17 -14.69 41.66
CA ASN A 171 -2.29 -14.65 40.49
C ASN A 171 -2.57 -13.41 39.68
N GLN A 172 -1.54 -12.64 39.39
CA GLN A 172 -1.62 -11.38 38.65
C GLN A 172 -0.56 -11.36 37.53
N ASN A 173 -0.81 -10.51 36.57
CA ASN A 173 0.13 -10.26 35.49
C ASN A 173 0.24 -8.74 35.23
N LEU A 174 1.43 -8.20 35.29
CA LEU A 174 1.72 -6.81 34.94
C LEU A 174 2.31 -6.76 33.53
N THR A 175 1.63 -6.08 32.63
CA THR A 175 2.15 -5.82 31.28
C THR A 175 2.51 -4.35 31.13
N LEU A 176 3.74 -4.09 30.74
CA LEU A 176 4.26 -2.77 30.43
C LEU A 176 4.69 -2.74 28.96
N GLY A 177 4.25 -1.73 28.23
CA GLY A 177 4.59 -1.56 26.82
C GLY A 177 4.90 -0.12 26.47
N SER A 178 5.69 0.04 25.41
CA SER A 178 5.96 1.33 24.79
C SER A 178 5.94 1.17 23.27
N GLU A 179 5.46 2.20 22.59
CA GLU A 179 5.44 2.28 21.14
C GLU A 179 5.95 3.64 20.68
N TRP A 180 6.71 3.64 19.62
CA TRP A 180 7.16 4.82 18.93
C TRP A 180 6.91 4.68 17.44
N ASN A 181 6.37 5.75 16.85
CA ASN A 181 6.06 5.80 15.42
C ASN A 181 6.56 7.12 14.83
N GLN A 182 7.21 7.04 13.68
CA GLN A 182 7.59 8.18 12.86
C GLN A 182 7.12 7.99 11.43
N GLN A 183 6.30 8.93 10.96
CA GLN A 183 5.85 8.97 9.58
C GLN A 183 6.50 10.14 8.83
N ARG A 184 6.85 9.90 7.59
CA ARG A 184 7.32 10.91 6.65
C ARG A 184 6.56 10.79 5.35
N MET A 185 5.93 11.88 4.94
CA MET A 185 5.28 11.99 3.64
C MET A 185 6.01 12.99 2.76
N LYS A 186 6.19 12.65 1.50
CA LYS A 186 6.68 13.53 0.45
C LYS A 186 5.73 13.47 -0.73
N ASP A 187 5.18 14.61 -1.09
CA ASP A 187 4.34 14.81 -2.26
C ASP A 187 5.10 15.63 -3.31
N ASN A 188 5.37 15.03 -4.45
CA ASN A 188 6.09 15.68 -5.53
C ASN A 188 5.23 16.68 -6.32
N ALA A 189 3.90 16.61 -6.21
CA ALA A 189 2.99 17.53 -6.88
C ALA A 189 2.91 18.87 -6.16
N SER A 190 2.94 18.88 -4.82
CA SER A 190 2.77 20.08 -4.00
C SER A 190 4.04 20.51 -3.27
N ASN A 191 5.14 19.78 -3.37
CA ASN A 191 6.36 19.97 -2.57
C ASN A 191 6.14 19.99 -1.05
N THR A 192 5.03 19.44 -0.59
CA THR A 192 4.68 19.41 0.83
C THR A 192 5.39 18.25 1.50
N GLN A 193 6.04 18.51 2.63
CA GLN A 193 6.59 17.49 3.51
C GLN A 193 5.88 17.60 4.85
N ALA A 194 5.28 16.50 5.30
CA ALA A 194 4.77 16.36 6.66
C ALA A 194 5.70 15.43 7.45
N LEU A 195 5.93 15.77 8.69
CA LEU A 195 6.72 15.00 9.67
C LEU A 195 5.80 14.52 10.78
#